data_70d8fc76827496de774d356e547b6aa0
#
_entry.id   70d8fc76827496de774d356e547b6aa0
#
_cell.length_a   1.000
_cell.length_b   1.000
_cell.length_c   1.000
_cell.angle_alpha   90.00
_cell.angle_beta   90.00
_cell.angle_gamma   90.00
#
_symmetry.space_group_name_H-M   'P 1'
#
loop_
_entity.id
_entity.type
_entity.pdbx_description
1 polymer ?
#
loop_
_entity_poly.entity_id
_entity_poly.type
_entity_poly.pdbx_seq_one_letter_code
_entity_poly.pdbx_strand_id
1 'polypeptide(L)'
;MPAPPDAEASSSGAEAPSPDVSLVAADAYSHKGLTYPLGRRAPATGELIALADGVGWARLPIPGSLKHINVWVLEDGDGVALVDTGLNIPDCRAGWDALFEGSLAGRRVTRLIVTHFHPDHLGLAGWLAERFGVALWMTRGEWLFARMLSADVRDAPPREAIANMRAAGWSEARIAEEETKGWGRFAAMMSPVPVSFVRIRDGDMLRIGARDWRIVGGCGHSPEHACLWEEAAGLLIAGDQVLPRISSNVSLSLSEPEADPLGDWLDSIAKLHRLPEDLLVLPSHGEPFTGLHARLDALDHGHRDRLDALHRRLIEPGRAVDCFGTLFARKIEDNMLGLATGEAMAHLRRLEVEGRATREVRDGVFWYRAA
;
A
#
# COMPACT_ATOMS: atom_id res chain seq x y z
N MET A 1 -52.10 29.77 -14.74
CA MET A 1 -51.17 29.68 -13.59
C MET A 1 -49.78 29.79 -14.12
N PRO A 2 -48.99 30.81 -13.78
CA PRO A 2 -47.62 30.97 -14.24
C PRO A 2 -46.68 30.12 -13.43
N ALA A 3 -45.60 29.63 -14.06
CA ALA A 3 -44.52 28.86 -13.49
C ALA A 3 -43.68 29.71 -12.51
N PRO A 4 -43.04 29.10 -11.48
CA PRO A 4 -42.14 29.81 -10.60
C PRO A 4 -40.77 30.05 -11.24
N PRO A 5 -40.05 31.10 -10.82
CA PRO A 5 -38.75 31.47 -11.40
C PRO A 5 -37.63 30.57 -10.94
N ASP A 6 -36.68 30.36 -11.83
CA ASP A 6 -35.40 29.63 -11.62
C ASP A 6 -34.59 30.23 -10.46
N ALA A 7 -34.24 29.38 -9.52
CA ALA A 7 -33.28 29.73 -8.45
C ALA A 7 -31.86 29.47 -8.97
N GLU A 8 -31.12 30.54 -9.22
CA GLU A 8 -29.68 30.50 -9.47
C GLU A 8 -28.97 29.98 -8.20
N ALA A 9 -28.38 28.79 -8.33
CA ALA A 9 -27.47 28.24 -7.31
C ALA A 9 -26.13 28.93 -7.43
N SER A 10 -25.85 29.88 -6.54
CA SER A 10 -24.52 30.43 -6.36
C SER A 10 -23.62 29.36 -5.73
N SER A 11 -22.73 28.80 -6.52
CA SER A 11 -21.62 27.98 -6.03
C SER A 11 -20.59 28.91 -5.35
N SER A 12 -20.70 29.09 -4.06
CA SER A 12 -19.58 29.60 -3.26
C SER A 12 -18.55 28.48 -3.15
N GLY A 13 -17.49 28.54 -3.94
CA GLY A 13 -16.31 27.72 -3.74
C GLY A 13 -15.72 28.06 -2.36
N ALA A 14 -15.93 27.19 -1.39
CA ALA A 14 -15.18 27.21 -0.16
C ALA A 14 -13.76 26.78 -0.48
N GLU A 15 -12.80 27.69 -0.40
CA GLU A 15 -11.37 27.37 -0.40
C GLU A 15 -11.12 26.36 0.73
N ALA A 16 -10.53 25.20 0.40
CA ALA A 16 -10.14 24.23 1.40
C ALA A 16 -9.15 24.87 2.39
N PRO A 17 -9.24 24.58 3.70
CA PRO A 17 -8.33 25.15 4.66
C PRO A 17 -6.90 24.67 4.36
N SER A 18 -5.97 25.60 4.18
CA SER A 18 -4.55 25.32 4.09
C SER A 18 -4.08 24.59 5.36
N PRO A 19 -3.16 23.59 5.26
CA PRO A 19 -2.64 22.90 6.44
C PRO A 19 -2.11 23.91 7.46
N ASP A 20 -2.29 23.60 8.73
CA ASP A 20 -1.90 24.47 9.84
C ASP A 20 -0.43 24.90 9.70
N VAL A 21 -0.20 26.21 9.51
CA VAL A 21 1.11 26.84 9.25
C VAL A 21 2.12 26.54 10.39
N SER A 22 1.65 26.09 11.56
CA SER A 22 2.50 25.70 12.70
C SER A 22 3.36 24.46 12.43
N LEU A 23 3.06 23.65 11.38
CA LEU A 23 3.76 22.41 11.04
C LEU A 23 4.97 22.59 10.12
N VAL A 24 5.16 23.77 9.51
CA VAL A 24 6.27 23.98 8.57
C VAL A 24 7.58 24.11 9.32
N ALA A 25 8.46 23.11 9.20
CA ALA A 25 9.79 23.15 9.77
C ALA A 25 10.69 24.17 9.05
N ALA A 26 11.68 24.72 9.75
CA ALA A 26 12.65 25.66 9.16
C ALA A 26 13.47 25.06 8.02
N ASP A 27 13.60 23.72 7.99
CA ASP A 27 14.29 22.94 6.95
C ASP A 27 13.33 22.26 5.96
N ALA A 28 12.08 22.75 5.86
CA ALA A 28 11.13 22.29 4.83
C ALA A 28 11.75 22.43 3.43
N TYR A 29 11.50 21.45 2.56
CA TYR A 29 12.07 21.45 1.21
C TYR A 29 11.10 20.88 0.19
N SER A 30 11.35 21.19 -1.10
CA SER A 30 10.60 20.61 -2.21
C SER A 30 11.50 19.76 -3.08
N HIS A 31 10.96 18.65 -3.60
CA HIS A 31 11.65 17.74 -4.49
C HIS A 31 10.66 17.07 -5.45
N LYS A 32 10.90 17.16 -6.76
CA LYS A 32 10.07 16.54 -7.81
C LYS A 32 8.57 16.86 -7.69
N GLY A 33 8.22 18.13 -7.47
CA GLY A 33 6.83 18.57 -7.34
C GLY A 33 6.17 18.29 -5.99
N LEU A 34 6.89 17.64 -5.06
CA LEU A 34 6.42 17.39 -3.70
C LEU A 34 7.07 18.36 -2.73
N THR A 35 6.32 18.82 -1.73
CA THR A 35 6.84 19.59 -0.61
C THR A 35 6.79 18.76 0.66
N TYR A 36 7.88 18.76 1.42
CA TYR A 36 8.06 18.05 2.67
C TYR A 36 8.05 19.09 3.82
N PRO A 37 6.88 19.37 4.39
CA PRO A 37 6.73 20.47 5.35
C PRO A 37 7.49 20.24 6.66
N LEU A 38 7.71 19.00 7.05
CA LEU A 38 8.45 18.60 8.24
C LEU A 38 9.97 18.49 8.01
N GLY A 39 10.45 18.87 6.82
CA GLY A 39 11.84 18.73 6.46
C GLY A 39 12.33 17.31 6.51
N ARG A 40 13.45 17.08 7.20
CA ARG A 40 14.02 15.74 7.45
C ARG A 40 13.66 15.17 8.82
N ARG A 41 12.79 15.84 9.55
CA ARG A 41 12.34 15.37 10.86
C ARG A 41 11.57 14.07 10.70
N ALA A 42 11.90 13.09 11.52
CA ALA A 42 11.20 11.81 11.61
C ALA A 42 11.24 11.31 13.05
N PRO A 43 10.17 10.62 13.52
CA PRO A 43 10.17 10.09 14.89
C PRO A 43 11.30 9.07 15.08
N ALA A 44 11.99 9.17 16.22
CA ALA A 44 12.81 8.06 16.70
C ALA A 44 11.92 6.92 17.21
N THR A 45 12.49 5.74 17.40
CA THR A 45 11.76 4.60 17.99
C THR A 45 11.21 5.00 19.37
N GLY A 46 9.90 4.83 19.58
CA GLY A 46 9.21 5.23 20.80
C GLY A 46 8.80 6.71 20.87
N GLU A 47 9.17 7.53 19.89
CA GLU A 47 8.74 8.92 19.79
C GLU A 47 7.41 9.01 19.01
N LEU A 48 6.54 9.93 19.45
CA LEU A 48 5.32 10.32 18.75
C LEU A 48 5.41 11.82 18.40
N ILE A 49 5.35 12.13 17.11
CA ILE A 49 5.32 13.52 16.61
C ILE A 49 3.87 13.90 16.31
N ALA A 50 3.35 14.96 16.92
CA ALA A 50 2.05 15.51 16.56
C ALA A 50 2.12 16.18 15.18
N LEU A 51 1.22 15.81 14.26
CA LEU A 51 1.12 16.38 12.92
C LEU A 51 -0.07 17.32 12.76
N ALA A 52 -1.14 17.05 13.44
CA ALA A 52 -2.33 17.88 13.55
C ALA A 52 -2.97 17.61 14.91
N ASP A 53 -3.96 18.39 15.28
CA ASP A 53 -4.72 18.13 16.49
C ASP A 53 -5.32 16.72 16.44
N GLY A 54 -4.96 15.88 17.41
CA GLY A 54 -5.40 14.48 17.50
C GLY A 54 -4.79 13.54 16.46
N VAL A 55 -3.72 13.90 15.73
CA VAL A 55 -3.03 13.02 14.77
C VAL A 55 -1.54 12.95 15.07
N GLY A 56 -1.08 11.78 15.48
CA GLY A 56 0.30 11.47 15.82
C GLY A 56 0.98 10.56 14.80
N TRP A 57 2.26 10.79 14.57
CA TRP A 57 3.14 10.02 13.72
C TRP A 57 4.20 9.30 14.54
N ALA A 58 4.27 7.99 14.40
CA ALA A 58 5.36 7.18 14.94
C ALA A 58 5.99 6.32 13.84
N ARG A 59 7.20 5.83 14.08
CA ARG A 59 7.92 4.92 13.20
C ARG A 59 8.31 3.65 13.91
N LEU A 60 8.16 2.53 13.19
CA LEU A 60 8.69 1.24 13.61
C LEU A 60 9.79 0.79 12.65
N PRO A 61 10.90 0.21 13.15
CA PRO A 61 11.99 -0.22 12.30
C PRO A 61 11.61 -1.50 11.55
N ILE A 62 11.92 -1.57 10.26
CA ILE A 62 11.80 -2.78 9.46
C ILE A 62 13.11 -3.07 8.71
N PRO A 63 13.43 -4.33 8.43
CA PRO A 63 14.63 -4.68 7.71
C PRO A 63 14.58 -4.28 6.23
N GLY A 64 15.73 -4.30 5.58
CA GLY A 64 15.83 -4.08 4.13
C GLY A 64 15.91 -2.61 3.73
N SER A 65 15.51 -2.32 2.51
CA SER A 65 15.68 -1.00 1.90
C SER A 65 14.68 0.05 2.42
N LEU A 66 13.51 -0.37 2.89
CA LEU A 66 12.47 0.52 3.43
C LEU A 66 12.86 1.09 4.79
N LYS A 67 13.57 0.32 5.63
CA LYS A 67 14.12 0.69 6.95
C LYS A 67 13.09 1.00 8.03
N HIS A 68 11.91 1.47 7.70
CA HIS A 68 10.84 1.83 8.63
C HIS A 68 9.47 1.71 7.99
N ILE A 69 8.47 1.56 8.84
CA ILE A 69 7.08 1.83 8.52
C ILE A 69 6.56 2.94 9.43
N ASN A 70 5.80 3.86 8.87
CA ASN A 70 5.03 4.86 9.61
C ASN A 70 3.74 4.23 10.11
N VAL A 71 3.42 4.46 11.37
CA VAL A 71 2.14 4.13 11.97
C VAL A 71 1.49 5.40 12.50
N TRP A 72 0.17 5.46 12.43
CA TRP A 72 -0.56 6.67 12.80
C TRP A 72 -1.37 6.41 14.05
N VAL A 73 -1.33 7.40 14.96
CA VAL A 73 -2.05 7.38 16.23
C VAL A 73 -3.09 8.49 16.20
N LEU A 74 -4.36 8.10 16.24
CA LEU A 74 -5.48 9.05 16.15
C LEU A 74 -6.17 9.14 17.51
N GLU A 75 -6.38 10.37 18.02
CA GLU A 75 -7.17 10.59 19.24
C GLU A 75 -8.59 10.06 19.04
N ASP A 76 -9.08 9.24 19.97
CA ASP A 76 -10.40 8.60 19.90
C ASP A 76 -11.09 8.59 21.27
N GLY A 77 -11.70 9.71 21.62
CA GLY A 77 -12.33 9.94 22.92
C GLY A 77 -11.30 10.00 24.05
N ASP A 78 -11.40 9.07 25.00
CA ASP A 78 -10.47 8.91 26.13
C ASP A 78 -9.24 8.04 25.77
N GLY A 79 -9.16 7.55 24.52
CA GLY A 79 -8.10 6.66 24.05
C GLY A 79 -7.54 7.05 22.69
N VAL A 80 -6.98 6.08 22.00
CA VAL A 80 -6.38 6.24 20.68
C VAL A 80 -6.77 5.09 19.74
N ALA A 81 -7.02 5.41 18.49
CA ALA A 81 -7.06 4.43 17.40
C ALA A 81 -5.68 4.34 16.75
N LEU A 82 -5.25 3.16 16.37
CA LEU A 82 -3.98 2.92 15.69
C LEU A 82 -4.24 2.56 14.22
N VAL A 83 -3.44 3.12 13.32
CA VAL A 83 -3.48 2.77 11.89
C VAL A 83 -2.15 2.15 11.49
N ASP A 84 -2.21 0.90 11.03
CA ASP A 84 -1.14 -0.04 10.77
C ASP A 84 -0.33 -0.47 12.01
N THR A 85 0.42 -1.57 11.92
CA THR A 85 0.92 -2.25 13.13
C THR A 85 2.40 -2.67 13.07
N GLY A 86 3.02 -2.66 11.90
CA GLY A 86 4.41 -3.11 11.73
C GLY A 86 4.56 -4.62 11.56
N LEU A 87 5.78 -5.05 11.23
CA LEU A 87 6.17 -6.45 11.10
C LEU A 87 6.14 -7.18 12.44
N ASN A 88 5.82 -8.47 12.42
CA ASN A 88 5.95 -9.33 13.60
C ASN A 88 7.40 -9.73 13.88
N ILE A 89 8.23 -8.74 14.23
CA ILE A 89 9.63 -8.90 14.60
C ILE A 89 9.90 -8.26 15.97
N PRO A 90 10.97 -8.67 16.68
CA PRO A 90 11.31 -8.12 18.00
C PRO A 90 11.43 -6.59 18.01
N ASP A 91 12.06 -5.99 17.00
CA ASP A 91 12.31 -4.56 16.95
C ASP A 91 11.00 -3.74 16.82
N CYS A 92 10.01 -4.21 16.05
CA CYS A 92 8.70 -3.56 15.97
C CYS A 92 7.92 -3.70 17.29
N ARG A 93 8.01 -4.87 17.96
CA ARG A 93 7.39 -5.05 19.29
C ARG A 93 8.00 -4.11 20.31
N ALA A 94 9.34 -4.03 20.36
CA ALA A 94 10.06 -3.10 21.23
C ALA A 94 9.70 -1.63 20.93
N GLY A 95 9.48 -1.30 19.65
CA GLY A 95 9.01 0.04 19.26
C GLY A 95 7.63 0.37 19.82
N TRP A 96 6.69 -0.58 19.77
CA TRP A 96 5.38 -0.42 20.41
C TRP A 96 5.48 -0.35 21.94
N ASP A 97 6.31 -1.19 22.57
CA ASP A 97 6.50 -1.16 24.01
C ASP A 97 7.05 0.22 24.44
N ALA A 98 8.05 0.76 23.74
CA ALA A 98 8.59 2.09 24.02
C ALA A 98 7.53 3.21 23.85
N LEU A 99 6.65 3.11 22.85
CA LEU A 99 5.53 4.06 22.69
C LEU A 99 4.56 3.99 23.87
N PHE A 100 4.15 2.79 24.32
CA PHE A 100 3.20 2.61 25.42
C PHE A 100 3.80 2.84 26.81
N GLU A 101 5.12 2.74 26.96
CA GLU A 101 5.85 3.15 28.17
C GLU A 101 6.11 4.66 28.20
N GLY A 102 6.16 5.31 27.03
CA GLY A 102 6.46 6.73 26.84
C GLY A 102 5.26 7.57 26.40
N SER A 103 5.25 7.96 25.13
CA SER A 103 4.29 8.93 24.56
C SER A 103 2.82 8.50 24.67
N LEU A 104 2.54 7.21 24.74
CA LEU A 104 1.19 6.65 24.89
C LEU A 104 0.94 6.04 26.26
N ALA A 105 1.77 6.38 27.28
CA ALA A 105 1.64 5.81 28.61
C ALA A 105 0.24 6.07 29.20
N GLY A 106 -0.41 5.00 29.68
CA GLY A 106 -1.75 5.06 30.25
C GLY A 106 -2.89 5.30 29.23
N ARG A 107 -2.60 5.44 27.95
CA ARG A 107 -3.62 5.61 26.91
C ARG A 107 -4.27 4.28 26.58
N ARG A 108 -5.59 4.28 26.49
CA ARG A 108 -6.38 3.13 26.06
C ARG A 108 -6.36 3.04 24.53
N VAL A 109 -6.05 1.88 23.97
CA VAL A 109 -6.30 1.63 22.54
C VAL A 109 -7.78 1.33 22.36
N THR A 110 -8.43 1.97 21.39
CA THR A 110 -9.88 1.82 21.13
C THR A 110 -10.17 0.89 19.97
N ARG A 111 -9.31 0.92 18.95
CA ARG A 111 -9.42 0.09 17.74
C ARG A 111 -8.10 0.02 17.00
N LEU A 112 -7.93 -1.02 16.20
CA LEU A 112 -6.84 -1.16 15.23
C LEU A 112 -7.43 -1.06 13.83
N ILE A 113 -6.94 -0.14 13.02
CA ILE A 113 -7.30 0.00 11.61
C ILE A 113 -6.07 -0.45 10.81
N VAL A 114 -6.24 -1.34 9.84
CA VAL A 114 -5.13 -1.77 8.98
C VAL A 114 -5.48 -1.47 7.53
N THR A 115 -4.56 -0.78 6.86
CA THR A 115 -4.74 -0.30 5.49
C THR A 115 -4.83 -1.45 4.49
N HIS A 116 -3.96 -2.45 4.62
CA HIS A 116 -3.92 -3.63 3.75
C HIS A 116 -3.17 -4.82 4.38
N PHE A 117 -3.15 -5.97 3.70
CA PHE A 117 -2.71 -7.25 4.25
C PHE A 117 -1.20 -7.44 4.39
N HIS A 118 -0.35 -6.62 3.79
CA HIS A 118 1.09 -6.83 3.80
C HIS A 118 1.67 -6.92 5.21
N PRO A 119 2.72 -7.74 5.41
CA PRO A 119 3.20 -8.07 6.75
C PRO A 119 3.71 -6.87 7.57
N ASP A 120 4.24 -5.85 6.93
CA ASP A 120 4.70 -4.64 7.60
C ASP A 120 3.55 -3.72 8.04
N HIS A 121 2.34 -3.97 7.59
CA HIS A 121 1.12 -3.28 8.02
C HIS A 121 0.29 -4.11 8.99
N LEU A 122 0.03 -5.38 8.67
CA LEU A 122 -0.84 -6.26 9.44
C LEU A 122 -0.07 -7.13 10.46
N GLY A 123 1.26 -7.19 10.39
CA GLY A 123 2.08 -8.19 11.06
C GLY A 123 1.84 -8.33 12.56
N LEU A 124 1.69 -7.21 13.26
CA LEU A 124 1.43 -7.21 14.71
C LEU A 124 -0.04 -6.99 15.09
N ALA A 125 -0.97 -6.97 14.13
CA ALA A 125 -2.37 -6.68 14.42
C ALA A 125 -2.99 -7.69 15.40
N GLY A 126 -2.71 -8.98 15.27
CA GLY A 126 -3.19 -9.98 16.20
C GLY A 126 -2.63 -9.82 17.62
N TRP A 127 -1.33 -9.53 17.72
CA TRP A 127 -0.68 -9.28 19.00
C TRP A 127 -1.22 -8.02 19.71
N LEU A 128 -1.43 -6.92 18.96
CA LEU A 128 -2.02 -5.69 19.53
C LEU A 128 -3.50 -5.89 19.88
N ALA A 129 -4.27 -6.58 19.03
CA ALA A 129 -5.67 -6.88 19.29
C ALA A 129 -5.85 -7.70 20.59
N GLU A 130 -5.01 -8.70 20.82
CA GLU A 130 -5.01 -9.51 22.04
C GLU A 130 -4.56 -8.68 23.26
N ARG A 131 -3.45 -7.93 23.13
CA ARG A 131 -2.90 -7.10 24.21
C ARG A 131 -3.89 -6.09 24.76
N PHE A 132 -4.69 -5.46 23.88
CA PHE A 132 -5.61 -4.38 24.26
C PHE A 132 -7.09 -4.77 24.28
N GLY A 133 -7.42 -5.99 23.87
CA GLY A 133 -8.81 -6.47 23.81
C GLY A 133 -9.66 -5.69 22.79
N VAL A 134 -9.08 -5.30 21.64
CA VAL A 134 -9.74 -4.46 20.65
C VAL A 134 -9.94 -5.17 19.31
N ALA A 135 -10.94 -4.71 18.55
CA ALA A 135 -11.24 -5.26 17.25
C ALA A 135 -10.27 -4.75 16.18
N LEU A 136 -9.95 -5.61 15.21
CA LEU A 136 -9.32 -5.25 13.95
C LEU A 136 -10.37 -4.65 13.01
N TRP A 137 -10.08 -3.48 12.43
CA TRP A 137 -10.88 -2.82 11.40
C TRP A 137 -10.11 -2.90 10.06
N MET A 138 -10.74 -3.49 9.06
CA MET A 138 -10.08 -3.78 7.78
C MET A 138 -11.11 -3.95 6.66
N THR A 139 -10.70 -3.83 5.41
CA THR A 139 -11.57 -4.22 4.29
C THR A 139 -11.69 -5.74 4.20
N ARG A 140 -12.75 -6.21 3.54
CA ARG A 140 -13.01 -7.65 3.47
C ARG A 140 -11.97 -8.39 2.62
N GLY A 141 -11.59 -7.80 1.48
CA GLY A 141 -10.61 -8.38 0.56
C GLY A 141 -9.28 -8.60 1.27
N GLU A 142 -8.79 -7.61 1.97
CA GLU A 142 -7.52 -7.66 2.71
C GLU A 142 -7.55 -8.71 3.84
N TRP A 143 -8.63 -8.72 4.63
CA TRP A 143 -8.76 -9.70 5.72
C TRP A 143 -8.83 -11.14 5.20
N LEU A 144 -9.64 -11.40 4.15
CA LEU A 144 -9.75 -12.73 3.55
C LEU A 144 -8.41 -13.19 2.96
N PHE A 145 -7.70 -12.28 2.27
CA PHE A 145 -6.41 -12.58 1.67
C PHE A 145 -5.35 -12.90 2.73
N ALA A 146 -5.28 -12.09 3.79
CA ALA A 146 -4.40 -12.35 4.93
C ALA A 146 -4.71 -13.70 5.61
N ARG A 147 -5.99 -14.01 5.83
CA ARG A 147 -6.43 -15.29 6.44
C ARG A 147 -6.07 -16.47 5.56
N MET A 148 -6.28 -16.35 4.24
CA MET A 148 -5.91 -17.37 3.26
C MET A 148 -4.41 -17.65 3.29
N LEU A 149 -3.58 -16.61 3.17
CA LEU A 149 -2.12 -16.74 3.16
C LEU A 149 -1.57 -17.25 4.49
N SER A 150 -2.20 -16.87 5.62
CA SER A 150 -1.79 -17.37 6.95
C SER A 150 -2.16 -18.84 7.17
N ALA A 151 -3.18 -19.34 6.51
CA ALA A 151 -3.64 -20.73 6.62
C ALA A 151 -2.93 -21.68 5.64
N ASP A 152 -2.42 -21.15 4.52
CA ASP A 152 -1.80 -21.94 3.45
C ASP A 152 -0.31 -22.18 3.76
N VAL A 153 -0.04 -23.03 4.74
CA VAL A 153 1.31 -23.47 5.14
C VAL A 153 1.49 -24.93 4.76
N ARG A 154 2.54 -25.24 4.00
CA ARG A 154 2.82 -26.58 3.48
C ARG A 154 4.33 -26.87 3.52
N ASP A 155 4.69 -28.15 3.51
CA ASP A 155 6.10 -28.60 3.47
C ASP A 155 6.79 -28.28 2.12
N ALA A 156 6.00 -28.15 1.06
CA ALA A 156 6.48 -27.82 -0.29
C ALA A 156 5.51 -26.84 -0.98
N PRO A 157 6.00 -26.07 -1.97
CA PRO A 157 5.15 -25.20 -2.78
C PRO A 157 4.06 -25.99 -3.52
N PRO A 158 2.84 -25.43 -3.67
CA PRO A 158 1.80 -26.05 -4.47
C PRO A 158 2.22 -26.09 -5.95
N ARG A 159 1.69 -27.09 -6.68
CA ARG A 159 1.98 -27.26 -8.11
C ARG A 159 1.68 -26.01 -8.95
N GLU A 160 0.68 -25.24 -8.55
CA GLU A 160 0.29 -23.99 -9.19
C GLU A 160 1.39 -22.92 -9.07
N ALA A 161 2.09 -22.86 -7.93
CA ALA A 161 3.23 -21.97 -7.75
C ALA A 161 4.41 -22.37 -8.65
N ILE A 162 4.70 -23.66 -8.73
CA ILE A 162 5.75 -24.19 -9.61
C ILE A 162 5.39 -23.92 -11.09
N ALA A 163 4.13 -24.15 -11.47
CA ALA A 163 3.65 -23.84 -12.81
C ALA A 163 3.78 -22.35 -13.15
N ASN A 164 3.47 -21.46 -12.20
CA ASN A 164 3.61 -20.01 -12.36
C ASN A 164 5.08 -19.58 -12.53
N MET A 165 5.99 -20.14 -11.75
CA MET A 165 7.45 -19.89 -11.91
C MET A 165 7.93 -20.32 -13.31
N ARG A 166 7.49 -21.50 -13.78
CA ARG A 166 7.79 -21.99 -15.13
C ARG A 166 7.17 -21.10 -16.20
N ALA A 167 5.91 -20.70 -16.04
CA ALA A 167 5.23 -19.80 -16.95
C ALA A 167 5.95 -18.44 -17.07
N ALA A 168 6.50 -17.91 -15.99
CA ALA A 168 7.29 -16.68 -15.98
C ALA A 168 8.68 -16.85 -16.65
N GLY A 169 9.15 -18.08 -16.86
CA GLY A 169 10.44 -18.39 -17.49
C GLY A 169 11.61 -18.54 -16.52
N TRP A 170 11.36 -18.91 -15.25
CA TRP A 170 12.42 -19.26 -14.32
C TRP A 170 13.21 -20.49 -14.85
N SER A 171 14.49 -20.59 -14.52
CA SER A 171 15.30 -21.76 -14.87
C SER A 171 14.85 -22.99 -14.07
N GLU A 172 14.92 -24.18 -14.67
CA GLU A 172 14.56 -25.43 -13.99
C GLU A 172 15.43 -25.65 -12.73
N ALA A 173 16.70 -25.21 -12.74
CA ALA A 173 17.57 -25.27 -11.58
C ALA A 173 17.02 -24.40 -10.41
N ARG A 174 16.52 -23.19 -10.71
CA ARG A 174 15.91 -22.34 -9.71
C ARG A 174 14.58 -22.87 -9.21
N ILE A 175 13.76 -23.44 -10.09
CA ILE A 175 12.50 -24.09 -9.73
C ILE A 175 12.79 -25.27 -8.79
N ALA A 176 13.76 -26.11 -9.10
CA ALA A 176 14.16 -27.24 -8.25
C ALA A 176 14.62 -26.79 -6.84
N GLU A 177 15.30 -25.66 -6.73
CA GLU A 177 15.63 -25.07 -5.42
C GLU A 177 14.36 -24.64 -4.65
N GLU A 178 13.39 -24.01 -5.31
CA GLU A 178 12.14 -23.60 -4.65
C GLU A 178 11.30 -24.80 -4.23
N GLU A 179 11.28 -25.89 -5.00
CA GLU A 179 10.58 -27.14 -4.63
C GLU A 179 11.08 -27.75 -3.31
N THR A 180 12.32 -27.48 -2.91
CA THR A 180 12.88 -27.94 -1.62
C THR A 180 12.49 -27.06 -0.43
N LYS A 181 11.89 -25.89 -0.67
CA LYS A 181 11.51 -24.94 0.37
C LYS A 181 10.06 -25.16 0.80
N GLY A 182 9.78 -24.90 2.07
CA GLY A 182 8.41 -24.84 2.55
C GLY A 182 7.63 -23.68 1.90
N TRP A 183 6.34 -23.79 1.95
CA TRP A 183 5.38 -22.77 1.51
C TRP A 183 4.72 -22.11 2.71
N GLY A 184 4.31 -20.83 2.59
CA GLY A 184 3.61 -20.12 3.68
C GLY A 184 4.50 -19.15 4.46
N ARG A 185 5.51 -18.56 3.83
CA ARG A 185 6.38 -17.55 4.44
C ARG A 185 5.59 -16.36 5.03
N PHE A 186 4.44 -16.05 4.45
CA PHE A 186 3.55 -15.02 4.97
C PHE A 186 3.17 -15.29 6.43
N ALA A 187 2.71 -16.50 6.75
CA ALA A 187 2.34 -16.88 8.11
C ALA A 187 3.47 -16.68 9.13
N ALA A 188 4.72 -16.93 8.73
CA ALA A 188 5.89 -16.75 9.60
C ALA A 188 6.20 -15.28 9.93
N MET A 189 5.71 -14.34 9.10
CA MET A 189 5.88 -12.89 9.29
C MET A 189 4.75 -12.24 10.07
N MET A 190 3.73 -13.01 10.48
CA MET A 190 2.51 -12.52 11.10
C MET A 190 2.35 -12.98 12.53
N SER A 191 1.83 -12.13 13.41
CA SER A 191 1.07 -12.60 14.58
C SER A 191 -0.25 -13.22 14.10
N PRO A 192 -0.88 -14.12 14.88
CA PRO A 192 -2.13 -14.74 14.45
C PRO A 192 -3.18 -13.69 14.05
N VAL A 193 -3.58 -13.68 12.78
CA VAL A 193 -4.60 -12.74 12.28
C VAL A 193 -5.93 -13.00 13.00
N PRO A 194 -6.58 -11.98 13.60
CA PRO A 194 -7.85 -12.13 14.28
C PRO A 194 -8.90 -12.85 13.44
N VAL A 195 -9.63 -13.79 14.05
CA VAL A 195 -10.67 -14.57 13.36
C VAL A 195 -11.93 -13.75 13.03
N SER A 196 -12.10 -12.62 13.70
CA SER A 196 -13.18 -11.66 13.46
C SER A 196 -12.61 -10.27 13.25
N PHE A 197 -13.32 -9.45 12.48
CA PHE A 197 -12.94 -8.08 12.20
C PHE A 197 -14.18 -7.20 12.02
N VAL A 198 -14.00 -5.91 12.17
CA VAL A 198 -15.00 -4.91 11.80
C VAL A 198 -14.73 -4.47 10.35
N ARG A 199 -15.68 -4.72 9.49
CA ARG A 199 -15.52 -4.39 8.08
C ARG A 199 -15.63 -2.89 7.84
N ILE A 200 -14.63 -2.32 7.16
CA ILE A 200 -14.70 -1.01 6.50
C ILE A 200 -14.81 -1.19 4.99
N ARG A 201 -15.33 -0.18 4.29
CA ARG A 201 -15.56 -0.19 2.84
C ARG A 201 -15.21 1.16 2.25
N ASP A 202 -14.93 1.15 0.97
CA ASP A 202 -14.85 2.39 0.19
C ASP A 202 -16.12 3.25 0.38
N GLY A 203 -15.91 4.52 0.68
CA GLY A 203 -16.98 5.50 0.96
C GLY A 203 -17.50 5.53 2.40
N ASP A 204 -17.18 4.55 3.25
CA ASP A 204 -17.58 4.57 4.66
C ASP A 204 -17.00 5.79 5.39
N MET A 205 -17.80 6.36 6.30
CA MET A 205 -17.35 7.44 7.21
C MET A 205 -17.06 6.84 8.58
N LEU A 206 -15.84 6.99 9.04
CA LEU A 206 -15.42 6.55 10.37
C LEU A 206 -15.28 7.76 11.29
N ARG A 207 -16.12 7.84 12.31
CA ARG A 207 -15.91 8.80 13.41
C ARG A 207 -14.81 8.28 14.31
N ILE A 208 -13.67 9.01 14.37
CA ILE A 208 -12.55 8.73 15.27
C ILE A 208 -12.29 9.99 16.06
N GLY A 209 -12.60 9.94 17.34
CA GLY A 209 -12.57 11.12 18.21
C GLY A 209 -13.44 12.28 17.69
N ALA A 210 -12.82 13.42 17.47
CA ALA A 210 -13.49 14.61 16.95
C ALA A 210 -13.52 14.69 15.42
N ARG A 211 -12.93 13.73 14.69
CA ARG A 211 -12.74 13.78 13.23
C ARG A 211 -13.57 12.75 12.49
N ASP A 212 -13.98 13.10 11.28
CA ASP A 212 -14.67 12.21 10.34
C ASP A 212 -13.71 11.80 9.23
N TRP A 213 -13.34 10.52 9.21
CA TRP A 213 -12.45 9.93 8.23
C TRP A 213 -13.25 9.16 7.19
N ARG A 214 -13.15 9.56 5.93
CA ARG A 214 -13.72 8.82 4.80
C ARG A 214 -12.75 7.74 4.35
N ILE A 215 -13.23 6.52 4.19
CA ILE A 215 -12.46 5.45 3.57
C ILE A 215 -12.44 5.66 2.06
N VAL A 216 -11.24 5.70 1.48
CA VAL A 216 -11.01 5.75 0.04
C VAL A 216 -10.29 4.47 -0.37
N GLY A 217 -11.03 3.56 -0.98
CA GLY A 217 -10.48 2.27 -1.42
C GLY A 217 -9.59 2.42 -2.64
N GLY A 218 -8.48 1.71 -2.65
CA GLY A 218 -7.58 1.53 -3.79
C GLY A 218 -7.32 0.05 -4.06
N CYS A 219 -6.93 -0.30 -5.28
CA CYS A 219 -6.62 -1.66 -5.71
C CYS A 219 -5.30 -1.70 -6.48
N GLY A 220 -4.83 -2.87 -6.80
CA GLY A 220 -3.64 -3.11 -7.63
C GLY A 220 -2.39 -3.45 -6.83
N HIS A 221 -2.02 -2.66 -5.84
CA HIS A 221 -0.96 -3.01 -4.88
C HIS A 221 -1.42 -4.14 -3.94
N SER A 222 -2.67 -4.07 -3.52
CA SER A 222 -3.38 -5.08 -2.75
C SER A 222 -4.85 -5.14 -3.20
N PRO A 223 -5.65 -6.14 -2.79
CA PRO A 223 -7.00 -6.35 -3.33
C PRO A 223 -8.00 -5.22 -3.02
N GLU A 224 -7.94 -4.62 -1.83
CA GLU A 224 -8.94 -3.65 -1.37
C GLU A 224 -8.31 -2.70 -0.32
N HIS A 225 -7.18 -2.06 -0.69
CA HIS A 225 -6.43 -1.14 0.19
C HIS A 225 -7.31 0.00 0.70
N ALA A 226 -7.23 0.34 1.98
CA ALA A 226 -7.97 1.45 2.60
C ALA A 226 -7.05 2.65 2.86
N CYS A 227 -7.27 3.77 2.14
CA CYS A 227 -6.80 5.08 2.56
C CYS A 227 -7.83 5.73 3.47
N LEU A 228 -7.41 6.62 4.38
CA LEU A 228 -8.29 7.37 5.26
C LEU A 228 -8.13 8.86 4.95
N TRP A 229 -9.18 9.49 4.44
CA TRP A 229 -9.20 10.92 4.11
C TRP A 229 -10.03 11.70 5.13
N GLU A 230 -9.42 12.69 5.75
CA GLU A 230 -10.06 13.66 6.63
C GLU A 230 -10.10 15.01 5.93
N GLU A 231 -11.31 15.43 5.53
CA GLU A 231 -11.53 16.57 4.66
C GLU A 231 -11.25 17.91 5.39
N ALA A 232 -11.69 18.03 6.65
CA ALA A 232 -11.67 19.31 7.36
C ALA A 232 -10.25 19.82 7.69
N ALA A 233 -9.28 18.93 7.93
CA ALA A 233 -7.89 19.29 8.15
C ALA A 233 -6.99 18.99 6.92
N GLY A 234 -7.56 18.53 5.82
CA GLY A 234 -6.80 18.23 4.62
C GLY A 234 -5.77 17.11 4.80
N LEU A 235 -6.13 15.99 5.44
CA LEU A 235 -5.24 14.89 5.77
C LEU A 235 -5.59 13.62 4.98
N LEU A 236 -4.58 12.94 4.45
CA LEU A 236 -4.75 11.65 3.78
C LEU A 236 -3.75 10.62 4.32
N ILE A 237 -4.20 9.69 5.17
CA ILE A 237 -3.42 8.48 5.47
C ILE A 237 -3.50 7.59 4.23
N ALA A 238 -2.41 7.53 3.48
CA ALA A 238 -2.39 6.91 2.15
C ALA A 238 -1.93 5.45 2.16
N GLY A 239 -1.41 4.95 3.28
CA GLY A 239 -0.81 3.63 3.32
C GLY A 239 0.28 3.50 2.25
N ASP A 240 0.26 2.39 1.55
CA ASP A 240 1.13 2.13 0.40
C ASP A 240 0.51 2.55 -0.93
N GLN A 241 -0.71 3.09 -0.93
CA GLN A 241 -1.35 3.53 -2.16
C GLN A 241 -0.68 4.77 -2.76
N VAL A 242 -0.07 5.65 -1.93
CA VAL A 242 0.69 6.80 -2.42
C VAL A 242 1.95 7.00 -1.58
N LEU A 243 3.10 6.59 -2.13
CA LEU A 243 4.43 6.74 -1.51
C LEU A 243 5.22 7.87 -2.17
N PRO A 244 5.99 8.68 -1.42
CA PRO A 244 6.60 9.90 -1.96
C PRO A 244 7.78 9.64 -2.92
N ARG A 245 8.52 8.54 -2.74
CA ARG A 245 9.83 8.33 -3.43
C ARG A 245 9.87 7.11 -4.31
N ILE A 246 9.11 6.08 -4.00
CA ILE A 246 9.05 4.80 -4.70
C ILE A 246 7.62 4.54 -5.18
N SER A 247 7.44 3.78 -6.23
CA SER A 247 6.15 3.17 -6.54
C SER A 247 5.96 1.93 -5.69
N SER A 248 4.75 1.69 -5.24
CA SER A 248 4.39 0.44 -4.60
C SER A 248 4.49 -0.69 -5.62
N ASN A 249 4.81 -1.88 -5.15
CA ASN A 249 4.84 -3.06 -6.00
C ASN A 249 3.42 -3.42 -6.45
N VAL A 250 3.22 -3.61 -7.74
CA VAL A 250 1.96 -4.05 -8.34
C VAL A 250 2.21 -5.40 -8.99
N SER A 251 1.80 -6.47 -8.34
CA SER A 251 2.11 -7.84 -8.75
C SER A 251 0.88 -8.61 -9.18
N LEU A 252 1.00 -9.38 -10.27
CA LEU A 252 0.01 -10.39 -10.60
C LEU A 252 0.09 -11.53 -9.57
N SER A 253 -1.01 -11.73 -8.85
CA SER A 253 -1.10 -12.76 -7.81
C SER A 253 -1.29 -14.16 -8.41
N LEU A 254 -0.66 -15.15 -7.77
CA LEU A 254 -0.94 -16.57 -8.07
C LEU A 254 -2.41 -16.93 -7.84
N SER A 255 -3.08 -16.26 -6.91
CA SER A 255 -4.48 -16.52 -6.57
C SER A 255 -5.45 -16.07 -7.67
N GLU A 256 -5.04 -15.09 -8.49
CA GLU A 256 -5.83 -14.49 -9.56
C GLU A 256 -4.98 -14.30 -10.83
N PRO A 257 -4.60 -15.41 -11.51
CA PRO A 257 -3.59 -15.39 -12.58
C PRO A 257 -4.03 -14.65 -13.84
N GLU A 258 -5.31 -14.37 -14.01
CA GLU A 258 -5.88 -13.63 -15.15
C GLU A 258 -6.38 -12.21 -14.76
N ALA A 259 -6.12 -11.76 -13.53
CA ALA A 259 -6.42 -10.39 -13.11
C ALA A 259 -5.56 -9.36 -13.85
N ASP A 260 -5.97 -8.10 -13.80
CA ASP A 260 -5.22 -6.94 -14.31
C ASP A 260 -4.87 -5.96 -13.18
N PRO A 261 -3.97 -6.34 -12.25
CA PRO A 261 -3.68 -5.51 -11.09
C PRO A 261 -3.08 -4.14 -11.47
N LEU A 262 -2.39 -4.04 -12.62
CA LEU A 262 -1.88 -2.75 -13.07
C LEU A 262 -3.00 -1.85 -13.61
N GLY A 263 -4.04 -2.42 -14.24
CA GLY A 263 -5.26 -1.68 -14.59
C GLY A 263 -5.97 -1.15 -13.34
N ASP A 264 -6.19 -2.01 -12.36
CA ASP A 264 -6.78 -1.64 -11.06
C ASP A 264 -6.00 -0.54 -10.35
N TRP A 265 -4.65 -0.60 -10.42
CA TRP A 265 -3.77 0.43 -9.88
C TRP A 265 -3.92 1.78 -10.58
N LEU A 266 -3.96 1.80 -11.91
CA LEU A 266 -4.14 3.02 -12.70
C LEU A 266 -5.54 3.65 -12.45
N ASP A 267 -6.57 2.83 -12.31
CA ASP A 267 -7.92 3.28 -11.95
C ASP A 267 -7.95 3.85 -10.52
N SER A 268 -7.20 3.27 -9.61
CA SER A 268 -7.04 3.77 -8.23
C SER A 268 -6.32 5.11 -8.19
N ILE A 269 -5.26 5.30 -9.01
CA ILE A 269 -4.59 6.59 -9.20
C ILE A 269 -5.58 7.65 -9.71
N ALA A 270 -6.35 7.32 -10.75
CA ALA A 270 -7.36 8.22 -11.31
C ALA A 270 -8.49 8.56 -10.31
N LYS A 271 -8.84 7.62 -9.42
CA LYS A 271 -9.79 7.86 -8.33
C LYS A 271 -9.24 8.82 -7.28
N LEU A 272 -8.00 8.59 -6.82
CA LEU A 272 -7.34 9.46 -5.84
C LEU A 272 -7.09 10.87 -6.36
N HIS A 273 -6.92 11.03 -7.66
CA HIS A 273 -6.77 12.33 -8.33
C HIS A 273 -8.03 13.23 -8.21
N ARG A 274 -9.16 12.67 -7.77
CA ARG A 274 -10.38 13.45 -7.49
C ARG A 274 -10.38 14.09 -6.09
N LEU A 275 -9.45 13.70 -5.23
CA LEU A 275 -9.26 14.34 -3.92
C LEU A 275 -8.58 15.71 -4.10
N PRO A 276 -8.70 16.63 -3.14
CA PRO A 276 -8.01 17.90 -3.17
C PRO A 276 -6.48 17.74 -3.34
N GLU A 277 -5.85 18.65 -4.08
CA GLU A 277 -4.40 18.61 -4.38
C GLU A 277 -3.52 18.92 -3.17
N ASP A 278 -4.03 19.80 -2.29
CA ASP A 278 -3.30 20.41 -1.17
C ASP A 278 -3.28 19.56 0.12
N LEU A 279 -3.73 18.32 0.04
CA LEU A 279 -3.70 17.40 1.17
C LEU A 279 -2.29 17.16 1.70
N LEU A 280 -2.15 17.12 3.03
CA LEU A 280 -0.98 16.51 3.67
C LEU A 280 -1.14 14.99 3.60
N VAL A 281 -0.33 14.38 2.74
CA VAL A 281 -0.30 12.93 2.54
C VAL A 281 0.58 12.29 3.61
N LEU A 282 0.02 11.30 4.29
CA LEU A 282 0.62 10.53 5.38
C LEU A 282 0.91 9.10 4.86
N PRO A 283 2.10 8.87 4.25
CA PRO A 283 2.44 7.59 3.62
C PRO A 283 2.97 6.58 4.63
N SER A 284 2.89 5.29 4.34
CA SER A 284 3.49 4.26 5.21
C SER A 284 5.01 4.24 5.17
N HIS A 285 5.62 4.67 4.07
CA HIS A 285 7.08 4.76 3.93
C HIS A 285 7.49 6.14 3.43
N GLY A 286 8.59 6.66 4.00
CA GLY A 286 9.09 8.00 3.71
C GLY A 286 8.52 9.06 4.66
N GLU A 287 8.55 10.31 4.23
CA GLU A 287 8.10 11.45 5.02
C GLU A 287 6.70 11.92 4.57
N PRO A 288 5.88 12.50 5.48
CA PRO A 288 4.67 13.23 5.10
C PRO A 288 4.99 14.34 4.07
N PHE A 289 4.10 14.52 3.10
CA PHE A 289 4.33 15.45 1.99
C PHE A 289 3.01 16.07 1.49
N THR A 290 3.10 17.19 0.78
CA THR A 290 2.03 17.78 -0.04
C THR A 290 2.38 17.69 -1.53
N GLY A 291 1.38 17.88 -2.41
CA GLY A 291 1.53 17.70 -3.86
C GLY A 291 1.01 16.35 -4.33
N LEU A 292 -0.17 15.95 -3.82
CA LEU A 292 -0.81 14.68 -4.15
C LEU A 292 -0.91 14.46 -5.66
N HIS A 293 -1.47 15.44 -6.40
CA HIS A 293 -1.67 15.31 -7.85
C HIS A 293 -0.35 15.15 -8.61
N ALA A 294 0.67 15.95 -8.29
CA ALA A 294 1.99 15.80 -8.90
C ALA A 294 2.58 14.39 -8.66
N ARG A 295 2.30 13.80 -7.49
CA ARG A 295 2.75 12.44 -7.19
C ARG A 295 1.97 11.39 -7.97
N LEU A 296 0.65 11.51 -8.06
CA LEU A 296 -0.21 10.61 -8.82
C LEU A 296 0.12 10.63 -10.31
N ASP A 297 0.35 11.83 -10.88
CA ASP A 297 0.81 11.99 -12.26
C ASP A 297 2.15 11.29 -12.51
N ALA A 298 3.10 11.44 -11.59
CA ALA A 298 4.40 10.78 -11.69
C ALA A 298 4.30 9.25 -11.61
N LEU A 299 3.36 8.72 -10.84
CA LEU A 299 3.09 7.28 -10.76
C LEU A 299 2.45 6.77 -12.07
N ASP A 300 1.41 7.44 -12.57
CA ASP A 300 0.72 7.08 -13.82
C ASP A 300 1.70 7.10 -15.00
N HIS A 301 2.41 8.22 -15.20
CA HIS A 301 3.41 8.37 -16.27
C HIS A 301 4.51 7.30 -16.16
N GLY A 302 5.01 7.02 -14.95
CA GLY A 302 6.05 6.02 -14.75
C GLY A 302 5.63 4.61 -15.16
N HIS A 303 4.36 4.23 -14.96
CA HIS A 303 3.83 2.95 -15.43
C HIS A 303 3.60 2.95 -16.94
N ARG A 304 3.06 4.03 -17.52
CA ARG A 304 2.88 4.16 -18.99
C ARG A 304 4.20 4.08 -19.72
N ASP A 305 5.23 4.78 -19.24
CA ASP A 305 6.59 4.75 -19.82
C ASP A 305 7.17 3.33 -19.81
N ARG A 306 6.97 2.58 -18.71
CA ARG A 306 7.38 1.17 -18.61
C ARG A 306 6.61 0.27 -19.57
N LEU A 307 5.28 0.45 -19.70
CA LEU A 307 4.46 -0.28 -20.67
C LEU A 307 4.92 -0.01 -22.10
N ASP A 308 5.23 1.23 -22.44
CA ASP A 308 5.74 1.60 -23.77
C ASP A 308 7.13 1.02 -24.04
N ALA A 309 8.03 1.06 -23.05
CA ALA A 309 9.34 0.45 -23.14
C ALA A 309 9.22 -1.09 -23.31
N LEU A 310 8.33 -1.71 -22.55
CA LEU A 310 8.07 -3.14 -22.61
C LEU A 310 7.46 -3.55 -23.95
N HIS A 311 6.50 -2.79 -24.47
CA HIS A 311 5.93 -3.01 -25.80
C HIS A 311 7.01 -3.00 -26.89
N ARG A 312 7.91 -2.00 -26.87
CA ARG A 312 9.06 -1.94 -27.79
C ARG A 312 10.01 -3.12 -27.62
N ARG A 313 10.25 -3.57 -26.39
CA ARG A 313 11.10 -4.75 -26.11
C ARG A 313 10.49 -6.04 -26.70
N LEU A 314 9.17 -6.13 -26.74
CA LEU A 314 8.43 -7.33 -27.20
C LEU A 314 8.31 -7.43 -28.73
N ILE A 315 8.94 -6.57 -29.53
CA ILE A 315 9.16 -6.79 -30.97
C ILE A 315 9.85 -8.15 -31.15
N GLU A 316 10.83 -8.45 -30.30
CA GLU A 316 11.38 -9.80 -30.14
C GLU A 316 10.63 -10.52 -29.02
N PRO A 317 10.10 -11.73 -29.25
CA PRO A 317 9.40 -12.47 -28.22
C PRO A 317 10.22 -12.64 -26.95
N GLY A 318 9.58 -12.49 -25.79
CA GLY A 318 10.24 -12.60 -24.49
C GLY A 318 9.34 -13.20 -23.42
N ARG A 319 9.96 -13.74 -22.38
CA ARG A 319 9.30 -14.22 -21.16
C ARG A 319 9.32 -13.12 -20.10
N ALA A 320 8.60 -13.30 -18.99
CA ALA A 320 8.61 -12.30 -17.92
C ALA A 320 10.02 -12.00 -17.38
N VAL A 321 10.85 -13.02 -17.19
CA VAL A 321 12.24 -12.84 -16.72
C VAL A 321 13.13 -12.09 -17.73
N ASP A 322 12.84 -12.17 -19.03
CA ASP A 322 13.59 -11.46 -20.08
C ASP A 322 13.26 -9.96 -20.12
N CYS A 323 12.22 -9.54 -19.40
CA CYS A 323 11.73 -8.15 -19.33
C CYS A 323 12.30 -7.37 -18.14
N PHE A 324 12.97 -8.01 -17.20
CA PHE A 324 13.49 -7.36 -16.00
C PHE A 324 14.40 -6.17 -16.30
N GLY A 325 15.32 -6.28 -17.24
CA GLY A 325 16.21 -5.19 -17.63
C GLY A 325 15.51 -3.96 -18.25
N THR A 326 14.26 -4.14 -18.73
CA THR A 326 13.43 -3.04 -19.24
C THR A 326 12.63 -2.38 -18.11
N LEU A 327 12.16 -3.16 -17.14
CA LEU A 327 11.28 -2.69 -16.08
C LEU A 327 12.04 -2.14 -14.86
N PHE A 328 13.21 -2.69 -14.56
CA PHE A 328 13.95 -2.39 -13.34
C PHE A 328 15.33 -1.81 -13.63
N ALA A 329 15.63 -0.68 -13.00
CA ALA A 329 16.93 -0.01 -13.13
C ALA A 329 18.08 -0.75 -12.45
N ARG A 330 17.76 -1.69 -11.54
CA ARG A 330 18.75 -2.49 -10.79
C ARG A 330 18.67 -3.95 -11.21
N LYS A 331 19.80 -4.64 -11.14
CA LYS A 331 19.82 -6.10 -11.27
C LYS A 331 18.94 -6.71 -10.17
N ILE A 332 18.09 -7.65 -10.55
CA ILE A 332 17.23 -8.37 -9.60
C ILE A 332 18.08 -9.40 -8.86
N GLU A 333 18.09 -9.28 -7.54
CA GLU A 333 18.71 -10.25 -6.63
C GLU A 333 17.75 -11.39 -6.34
N ASP A 334 18.26 -12.54 -5.89
CA ASP A 334 17.49 -13.77 -5.66
C ASP A 334 16.32 -13.58 -4.69
N ASN A 335 16.49 -12.79 -3.65
CA ASN A 335 15.45 -12.47 -2.66
C ASN A 335 14.32 -11.59 -3.21
N MET A 336 14.56 -10.90 -4.34
CA MET A 336 13.60 -10.02 -5.00
C MET A 336 12.97 -10.68 -6.24
N LEU A 337 13.42 -11.88 -6.62
CA LEU A 337 13.00 -12.53 -7.86
C LEU A 337 11.47 -12.73 -7.93
N GLY A 338 10.84 -13.15 -6.84
CA GLY A 338 9.39 -13.34 -6.78
C GLY A 338 8.61 -12.05 -7.01
N LEU A 339 9.00 -10.97 -6.31
CA LEU A 339 8.36 -9.65 -6.47
C LEU A 339 8.54 -9.09 -7.88
N ALA A 340 9.77 -9.17 -8.41
CA ALA A 340 10.05 -8.71 -9.77
C ALA A 340 9.29 -9.53 -10.83
N THR A 341 9.11 -10.83 -10.60
CA THR A 341 8.32 -11.70 -11.49
C THR A 341 6.85 -11.28 -11.48
N GLY A 342 6.25 -11.09 -10.30
CA GLY A 342 4.87 -10.64 -10.18
C GLY A 342 4.62 -9.29 -10.85
N GLU A 343 5.53 -8.32 -10.65
CA GLU A 343 5.44 -7.00 -11.29
C GLU A 343 5.64 -7.06 -12.81
N ALA A 344 6.57 -7.88 -13.29
CA ALA A 344 6.75 -8.08 -14.74
C ALA A 344 5.52 -8.73 -15.38
N MET A 345 4.94 -9.74 -14.74
CA MET A 345 3.72 -10.40 -15.21
C MET A 345 2.52 -9.44 -15.20
N ALA A 346 2.39 -8.57 -14.20
CA ALA A 346 1.36 -7.54 -14.15
C ALA A 346 1.44 -6.57 -15.35
N HIS A 347 2.66 -6.09 -15.70
CA HIS A 347 2.87 -5.23 -16.85
C HIS A 347 2.59 -5.94 -18.18
N LEU A 348 3.02 -7.19 -18.31
CA LEU A 348 2.75 -8.02 -19.49
C LEU A 348 1.26 -8.28 -19.66
N ARG A 349 0.57 -8.59 -18.55
CA ARG A 349 -0.88 -8.79 -18.53
C ARG A 349 -1.63 -7.51 -18.94
N ARG A 350 -1.19 -6.35 -18.46
CA ARG A 350 -1.77 -5.07 -18.86
C ARG A 350 -1.64 -4.84 -20.37
N LEU A 351 -0.48 -5.13 -20.97
CA LEU A 351 -0.32 -5.05 -22.45
C LEU A 351 -1.25 -6.02 -23.19
N GLU A 352 -1.50 -7.22 -22.66
CA GLU A 352 -2.49 -8.14 -23.23
C GLU A 352 -3.90 -7.56 -23.18
N VAL A 353 -4.32 -7.03 -22.02
CA VAL A 353 -5.64 -6.40 -21.83
C VAL A 353 -5.83 -5.20 -22.76
N GLU A 354 -4.78 -4.41 -22.98
CA GLU A 354 -4.77 -3.30 -23.94
C GLU A 354 -4.72 -3.74 -25.42
N GLY A 355 -4.57 -5.04 -25.69
CA GLY A 355 -4.40 -5.57 -27.06
C GLY A 355 -3.06 -5.20 -27.70
N ARG A 356 -2.07 -4.78 -26.91
CA ARG A 356 -0.73 -4.37 -27.36
C ARG A 356 0.27 -5.51 -27.32
N ALA A 357 -0.05 -6.62 -26.68
CA ALA A 357 0.75 -7.84 -26.71
C ALA A 357 -0.14 -9.07 -26.82
N THR A 358 0.43 -10.15 -27.36
CA THR A 358 -0.16 -11.48 -27.37
C THR A 358 0.70 -12.43 -26.59
N ARG A 359 0.08 -13.43 -25.96
CA ARG A 359 0.74 -14.49 -25.19
C ARG A 359 0.60 -15.82 -25.92
N GLU A 360 1.70 -16.54 -26.07
CA GLU A 360 1.75 -17.92 -26.53
C GLU A 360 2.33 -18.81 -25.41
N VAL A 361 1.80 -20.01 -25.26
CA VAL A 361 2.33 -21.00 -24.30
C VAL A 361 3.19 -22.01 -25.05
N ARG A 362 4.48 -22.14 -24.67
CA ARG A 362 5.42 -23.11 -25.21
C ARG A 362 6.01 -23.91 -24.05
N ASP A 363 5.73 -25.21 -24.00
CA ASP A 363 6.19 -26.09 -22.92
C ASP A 363 5.91 -25.59 -21.50
N GLY A 364 4.72 -24.96 -21.30
CA GLY A 364 4.31 -24.37 -20.04
C GLY A 364 4.91 -22.98 -19.72
N VAL A 365 5.74 -22.42 -20.62
CA VAL A 365 6.34 -21.10 -20.51
C VAL A 365 5.53 -20.09 -21.32
N PHE A 366 5.24 -18.93 -20.73
CA PHE A 366 4.57 -17.82 -21.40
C PHE A 366 5.57 -16.98 -22.20
N TRP A 367 5.32 -16.89 -23.50
CA TRP A 367 6.05 -16.03 -24.42
C TRP A 367 5.15 -14.90 -24.89
N TYR A 368 5.61 -13.71 -24.71
CA TYR A 368 4.89 -12.49 -25.09
C TYR A 368 5.54 -11.85 -26.31
N ARG A 369 4.70 -11.31 -27.19
CA ARG A 369 5.11 -10.58 -28.38
C ARG A 369 4.22 -9.35 -28.57
N ALA A 370 4.80 -8.24 -29.04
CA ALA A 370 4.04 -7.06 -29.45
C ALA A 370 3.02 -7.43 -30.54
N ALA A 371 1.77 -6.94 -30.35
CA ALA A 371 0.66 -7.11 -31.29
C ALA A 371 0.68 -6.03 -32.38
#